data_5ba44342fc39c4e7892f6f7d74eebb33
#
_entry.id   5ba44342fc39c4e7892f6f7d74eebb33
#
_cell.length_a   1.000
_cell.length_b   1.000
_cell.length_c   1.000
_cell.angle_alpha   90.00
_cell.angle_beta   90.00
_cell.angle_gamma   90.00
#
_symmetry.space_group_name_H-M   'P 1'
#
loop_
_entity.id
_entity.type
_entity.pdbx_description
1 polymer ?
#
loop_
_entity_poly.entity_id
_entity_poly.type
_entity_poly.pdbx_seq_one_letter_code
_entity_poly.pdbx_strand_id
1 'polypeptide(L)'
;MFNLVAFSSSIAQDAALANITPITDPLVTISANNRVIFPEDYQLLAAHLMLDSATRFRLNTPSMRVIALPELYPIDPSAAIGANPPLVFPGDSAIRIPRNDEAGYDVSRGGAGAATGYAAMWVSPRRVPAPSGPIYTMRCTASLTLTTSSWVGATLTFDQILPFGRYSVVGMHVTCNDGVYARLTFPGQTQYRPGVPVVETTGEYINPPAFRYGAFGSFGSFDQTAQPGIEILGDTAGAETPVVLLDLVKVA
;
A
#
# COMPACT_ATOMS: atom_id res chain seq x y z
N MET A 1 -2.44 14.06 1.39
CA MET A 1 -1.53 12.92 1.29
C MET A 1 -2.22 11.71 1.89
N PHE A 2 -1.82 10.52 1.56
CA PHE A 2 -2.45 9.29 2.00
C PHE A 2 -1.46 8.37 2.72
N ASN A 3 -1.98 7.38 3.43
CA ASN A 3 -1.21 6.33 4.08
C ASN A 3 -1.53 4.98 3.46
N LEU A 4 -0.51 4.15 3.32
CA LEU A 4 -0.64 2.73 3.07
C LEU A 4 -0.56 1.99 4.40
N VAL A 5 -1.64 1.33 4.78
CA VAL A 5 -1.71 0.46 5.97
C VAL A 5 -1.73 -0.98 5.50
N ALA A 6 -0.78 -1.77 5.98
CA ALA A 6 -0.65 -3.17 5.60
C ALA A 6 -1.09 -4.13 6.71
N PHE A 7 -1.50 -5.31 6.28
CA PHE A 7 -1.98 -6.41 7.11
C PHE A 7 -1.28 -7.70 6.69
N SER A 8 -1.04 -8.60 7.65
CA SER A 8 -0.51 -9.93 7.37
C SER A 8 -1.01 -10.94 8.39
N SER A 9 -1.40 -12.12 7.92
CA SER A 9 -1.77 -13.25 8.78
C SER A 9 -1.59 -14.57 8.04
N SER A 10 -1.33 -15.64 8.78
CA SER A 10 -1.50 -16.99 8.28
C SER A 10 -2.99 -17.34 8.25
N ILE A 11 -3.51 -17.65 7.08
CA ILE A 11 -4.92 -17.97 6.85
C ILE A 11 -5.05 -19.46 6.55
N ALA A 12 -5.76 -20.17 7.40
CA ALA A 12 -6.07 -21.58 7.20
C ALA A 12 -7.10 -21.77 6.09
N GLN A 13 -7.15 -22.99 5.53
CA GLN A 13 -8.27 -23.37 4.66
C GLN A 13 -9.57 -23.35 5.44
N ASP A 14 -10.45 -22.41 5.14
CA ASP A 14 -11.77 -22.31 5.74
C ASP A 14 -12.71 -21.49 4.84
N ALA A 15 -13.96 -21.90 4.76
CA ALA A 15 -15.03 -21.10 4.15
C ALA A 15 -15.48 -19.95 5.07
N ALA A 16 -15.22 -20.03 6.37
CA ALA A 16 -15.47 -18.94 7.31
C ALA A 16 -14.50 -17.80 7.08
N LEU A 17 -14.96 -16.58 7.36
CA LEU A 17 -14.16 -15.37 7.24
C LEU A 17 -13.23 -15.22 8.46
N ALA A 18 -11.93 -15.14 8.20
CA ALA A 18 -10.89 -14.85 9.18
C ALA A 18 -10.42 -13.39 9.07
N ASN A 19 -10.13 -12.75 10.19
CA ASN A 19 -9.56 -11.40 10.23
C ASN A 19 -8.07 -11.44 9.87
N ILE A 20 -7.61 -10.53 9.01
CA ILE A 20 -6.17 -10.29 8.79
C ILE A 20 -5.70 -9.22 9.76
N THR A 21 -4.61 -9.49 10.48
CA THR A 21 -4.05 -8.61 11.50
C THR A 21 -3.25 -7.46 10.87
N PRO A 22 -3.45 -6.20 11.31
CA PRO A 22 -2.61 -5.10 10.90
C PRO A 22 -1.15 -5.32 11.29
N ILE A 23 -0.23 -4.94 10.41
CA ILE A 23 1.19 -4.93 10.72
C ILE A 23 1.49 -3.76 11.65
N THR A 24 2.26 -4.00 12.71
CA THR A 24 2.66 -2.96 13.67
C THR A 24 3.38 -1.82 12.96
N ASP A 25 2.86 -0.62 13.18
CA ASP A 25 3.36 0.61 12.56
C ASP A 25 3.20 1.76 13.57
N PRO A 26 4.21 2.63 13.75
CA PRO A 26 4.10 3.79 14.63
C PRO A 26 2.93 4.74 14.29
N LEU A 27 2.45 4.71 13.04
CA LEU A 27 1.35 5.56 12.56
C LEU A 27 -0.04 4.91 12.72
N VAL A 28 -0.09 3.66 13.16
CA VAL A 28 -1.31 2.88 13.21
C VAL A 28 -1.63 2.50 14.65
N THR A 29 -2.81 2.90 15.13
CA THR A 29 -3.36 2.39 16.39
C THR A 29 -4.11 1.11 16.11
N ILE A 30 -3.71 0.02 16.77
CA ILE A 30 -4.34 -1.29 16.61
C ILE A 30 -5.26 -1.53 17.83
N SER A 31 -6.52 -1.90 17.54
CA SER A 31 -7.50 -2.24 18.56
C SER A 31 -7.28 -3.64 19.15
N ALA A 32 -7.97 -3.94 20.25
CA ALA A 32 -8.00 -5.28 20.83
C ALA A 32 -8.59 -6.36 19.88
N ASN A 33 -9.33 -5.94 18.86
CA ASN A 33 -9.91 -6.80 17.83
C ASN A 33 -8.99 -6.99 16.61
N ASN A 34 -7.70 -6.59 16.71
CA ASN A 34 -6.74 -6.63 15.61
C ASN A 34 -7.24 -5.86 14.38
N ARG A 35 -7.69 -4.63 14.59
CA ARG A 35 -8.14 -3.68 13.56
C ARG A 35 -7.50 -2.33 13.76
N VAL A 36 -7.49 -1.53 12.69
CA VAL A 36 -6.94 -0.18 12.71
C VAL A 36 -7.99 0.80 13.22
N ILE A 37 -7.62 1.67 14.15
CA ILE A 37 -8.44 2.79 14.60
C ILE A 37 -7.89 4.07 13.99
N PHE A 38 -8.75 4.83 13.33
CA PHE A 38 -8.39 6.13 12.75
C PHE A 38 -8.76 7.28 13.69
N PRO A 39 -7.83 8.24 13.95
CA PRO A 39 -8.07 9.36 14.89
C PRO A 39 -9.02 10.43 14.34
N GLU A 40 -9.31 10.40 13.05
CA GLU A 40 -10.20 11.33 12.35
C GLU A 40 -10.97 10.58 11.25
N ASP A 41 -11.87 11.26 10.53
CA ASP A 41 -12.58 10.70 9.39
C ASP A 41 -11.58 10.42 8.24
N TYR A 42 -11.57 9.19 7.74
CA TYR A 42 -10.75 8.76 6.60
C TYR A 42 -11.62 8.29 5.43
N GLN A 43 -11.02 8.31 4.26
CA GLN A 43 -11.55 7.72 3.04
C GLN A 43 -10.65 6.55 2.65
N LEU A 44 -11.24 5.39 2.41
CA LEU A 44 -10.56 4.26 1.78
C LEU A 44 -10.50 4.55 0.27
N LEU A 45 -9.30 4.80 -0.22
CA LEU A 45 -9.04 5.17 -1.62
C LEU A 45 -8.76 3.94 -2.50
N ALA A 46 -8.16 2.91 -1.93
CA ALA A 46 -7.90 1.65 -2.59
C ALA A 46 -7.77 0.52 -1.56
N ALA A 47 -7.98 -0.70 -2.03
CA ALA A 47 -7.81 -1.95 -1.28
C ALA A 47 -7.11 -2.99 -2.13
N HIS A 48 -6.31 -3.85 -1.50
CA HIS A 48 -5.61 -4.94 -2.18
C HIS A 48 -5.51 -6.16 -1.27
N LEU A 49 -5.56 -7.35 -1.87
CA LEU A 49 -5.32 -8.62 -1.21
C LEU A 49 -4.36 -9.46 -2.05
N MET A 50 -3.33 -9.99 -1.40
CA MET A 50 -2.41 -10.99 -1.91
C MET A 50 -2.55 -12.23 -1.03
N LEU A 51 -3.31 -13.19 -1.48
CA LEU A 51 -3.55 -14.44 -0.76
C LEU A 51 -3.86 -15.54 -1.78
N ASP A 52 -3.02 -16.56 -1.79
CA ASP A 52 -3.24 -17.74 -2.62
C ASP A 52 -4.58 -18.42 -2.30
N SER A 53 -5.33 -18.79 -3.33
CA SER A 53 -6.63 -19.48 -3.23
C SER A 53 -7.67 -18.73 -2.38
N ALA A 54 -7.59 -17.39 -2.31
CA ALA A 54 -8.60 -16.59 -1.63
C ALA A 54 -9.97 -16.74 -2.34
N THR A 55 -11.05 -16.79 -1.55
CA THR A 55 -12.40 -16.91 -2.05
C THR A 55 -13.27 -15.71 -1.75
N ARG A 56 -12.96 -14.96 -0.67
CA ARG A 56 -13.67 -13.75 -0.27
C ARG A 56 -12.72 -12.72 0.30
N PHE A 57 -13.00 -11.45 0.03
CA PHE A 57 -12.30 -10.30 0.57
C PHE A 57 -13.30 -9.22 0.93
N ARG A 58 -13.42 -8.93 2.22
CA ARG A 58 -14.44 -8.05 2.76
C ARG A 58 -13.84 -6.99 3.68
N LEU A 59 -14.26 -5.74 3.49
CA LEU A 59 -13.98 -4.69 4.47
C LEU A 59 -14.89 -4.88 5.70
N ASN A 60 -14.33 -4.83 6.89
CA ASN A 60 -15.05 -4.94 8.14
C ASN A 60 -14.84 -3.69 8.98
N THR A 61 -15.92 -2.91 9.13
CA THR A 61 -15.98 -1.75 10.03
C THR A 61 -17.33 -1.78 10.78
N PRO A 62 -17.37 -1.47 12.09
CA PRO A 62 -18.60 -1.49 12.87
C PRO A 62 -19.70 -0.59 12.31
N SER A 63 -19.34 0.61 11.84
CA SER A 63 -20.30 1.58 11.30
C SER A 63 -21.03 1.08 10.04
N MET A 64 -20.42 0.19 9.27
CA MET A 64 -21.00 -0.35 8.04
C MET A 64 -21.86 -1.60 8.28
N ARG A 65 -21.76 -2.24 9.44
CA ARG A 65 -22.52 -3.47 9.76
C ARG A 65 -24.03 -3.27 9.75
N VAL A 66 -24.52 -2.05 9.92
CA VAL A 66 -25.94 -1.72 9.91
C VAL A 66 -26.58 -1.95 8.53
N ILE A 67 -25.81 -1.77 7.46
CA ILE A 67 -26.30 -1.95 6.08
C ILE A 67 -25.84 -3.30 5.54
N ALA A 68 -24.57 -3.46 5.30
CA ALA A 68 -23.87 -4.68 4.92
C ALA A 68 -22.37 -4.42 4.94
N LEU A 69 -21.56 -5.42 5.31
CA LEU A 69 -20.13 -5.31 5.13
C LEU A 69 -19.78 -5.51 3.65
N PRO A 70 -19.11 -4.55 3.00
CA PRO A 70 -18.87 -4.63 1.57
C PRO A 70 -17.88 -5.75 1.21
N GLU A 71 -18.27 -6.63 0.35
CA GLU A 71 -17.35 -7.49 -0.41
C GLU A 71 -16.64 -6.58 -1.41
N LEU A 72 -15.30 -6.59 -1.40
CA LEU A 72 -14.54 -5.59 -2.16
C LEU A 72 -14.43 -5.95 -3.63
N TYR A 73 -14.13 -7.20 -3.95
CA TYR A 73 -14.15 -7.71 -5.32
C TYR A 73 -14.18 -9.24 -5.34
N PRO A 74 -14.68 -9.83 -6.45
CA PRO A 74 -14.60 -11.27 -6.63
C PRO A 74 -13.13 -11.67 -6.79
N ILE A 75 -12.75 -12.78 -6.16
CA ILE A 75 -11.40 -13.31 -6.19
C ILE A 75 -11.42 -14.61 -6.96
N ASP A 76 -10.49 -14.79 -7.87
CA ASP A 76 -10.24 -16.08 -8.49
C ASP A 76 -9.53 -16.98 -7.48
N PRO A 77 -10.15 -18.09 -7.01
CA PRO A 77 -9.53 -18.97 -6.03
C PRO A 77 -8.32 -19.74 -6.58
N SER A 78 -8.09 -19.71 -7.89
CA SER A 78 -6.90 -20.29 -8.53
C SER A 78 -5.77 -19.28 -8.70
N ALA A 79 -6.00 -17.99 -8.41
CA ALA A 79 -4.98 -16.96 -8.57
C ALA A 79 -3.83 -17.14 -7.57
N ALA A 80 -2.62 -17.04 -8.07
CA ALA A 80 -1.42 -16.98 -7.23
C ALA A 80 -1.33 -15.65 -6.48
N ILE A 81 -0.50 -15.60 -5.43
CA ILE A 81 -0.19 -14.36 -4.69
C ILE A 81 0.23 -13.27 -5.69
N GLY A 82 -0.34 -12.07 -5.55
CA GLY A 82 -0.02 -10.93 -6.39
C GLY A 82 -0.79 -10.85 -7.72
N ALA A 83 -1.58 -11.84 -8.07
CA ALA A 83 -2.31 -11.86 -9.34
C ALA A 83 -3.50 -10.87 -9.41
N ASN A 84 -4.04 -10.46 -8.28
CA ASN A 84 -5.18 -9.54 -8.25
C ASN A 84 -4.70 -8.07 -8.26
N PRO A 85 -5.20 -7.23 -9.19
CA PRO A 85 -4.87 -5.82 -9.17
C PRO A 85 -5.53 -5.12 -7.97
N PRO A 86 -4.95 -4.03 -7.44
CA PRO A 86 -5.60 -3.23 -6.43
C PRO A 86 -6.95 -2.69 -6.92
N LEU A 87 -7.97 -2.76 -6.07
CA LEU A 87 -9.24 -2.08 -6.29
C LEU A 87 -9.07 -0.61 -5.91
N VAL A 88 -9.20 0.28 -6.88
CA VAL A 88 -9.12 1.73 -6.67
C VAL A 88 -10.52 2.32 -6.72
N PHE A 89 -10.89 3.05 -5.68
CA PHE A 89 -12.17 3.76 -5.62
C PHE A 89 -12.03 5.13 -6.29
N PRO A 90 -12.84 5.43 -7.32
CA PRO A 90 -12.76 6.72 -7.98
C PRO A 90 -13.29 7.83 -7.05
N GLY A 91 -12.60 8.95 -7.04
CA GLY A 91 -12.98 10.25 -6.47
C GLY A 91 -13.98 10.23 -5.32
N ASP A 92 -15.22 10.58 -5.64
CA ASP A 92 -16.32 10.69 -4.67
C ASP A 92 -16.93 9.35 -4.25
N SER A 93 -16.49 8.25 -4.85
CA SER A 93 -16.94 6.88 -4.51
C SER A 93 -16.08 6.21 -3.45
N ALA A 94 -15.15 6.93 -2.83
CA ALA A 94 -14.34 6.40 -1.74
C ALA A 94 -15.22 6.01 -0.53
N ILE A 95 -14.90 4.86 0.05
CA ILE A 95 -15.61 4.38 1.25
C ILE A 95 -15.17 5.24 2.44
N ARG A 96 -16.12 5.87 3.14
CA ARG A 96 -15.84 6.66 4.34
C ARG A 96 -15.69 5.74 5.55
N ILE A 97 -14.61 5.93 6.28
CA ILE A 97 -14.34 5.32 7.58
C ILE A 97 -14.45 6.43 8.62
N PRO A 98 -15.47 6.42 9.49
CA PRO A 98 -15.65 7.45 10.50
C PRO A 98 -14.52 7.46 11.54
N ARG A 99 -14.33 8.60 12.17
CA ARG A 99 -13.44 8.76 13.31
C ARG A 99 -13.72 7.73 14.40
N ASN A 100 -12.67 7.17 14.97
CA ASN A 100 -12.68 6.15 16.02
C ASN A 100 -13.37 4.83 15.63
N ASP A 101 -13.70 4.64 14.34
CA ASP A 101 -14.16 3.34 13.86
C ASP A 101 -13.00 2.37 13.70
N GLU A 102 -13.27 1.09 13.90
CA GLU A 102 -12.30 0.02 13.71
C GLU A 102 -12.41 -0.50 12.27
N ALA A 103 -11.35 -0.37 11.48
CA ALA A 103 -11.32 -0.89 10.13
C ALA A 103 -10.33 -2.06 9.98
N GLY A 104 -10.74 -3.07 9.26
CA GLY A 104 -9.92 -4.24 8.95
C GLY A 104 -10.49 -5.03 7.81
N TYR A 105 -9.84 -6.12 7.49
CA TYR A 105 -10.29 -7.02 6.43
C TYR A 105 -10.59 -8.39 6.99
N ASP A 106 -11.67 -8.98 6.51
CA ASP A 106 -11.99 -10.40 6.69
C ASP A 106 -11.82 -11.12 5.35
N VAL A 107 -11.18 -12.28 5.38
CA VAL A 107 -10.91 -13.10 4.19
C VAL A 107 -11.31 -14.54 4.42
N SER A 108 -11.59 -15.27 3.34
CA SER A 108 -11.67 -16.73 3.37
C SER A 108 -10.80 -17.34 2.29
N ARG A 109 -10.39 -18.58 2.48
CA ARG A 109 -9.46 -19.29 1.61
C ARG A 109 -9.94 -20.72 1.36
N GLY A 110 -9.92 -21.14 0.08
CA GLY A 110 -10.31 -22.49 -0.34
C GLY A 110 -9.17 -23.48 -0.50
N GLY A 111 -7.92 -22.99 -0.61
CA GLY A 111 -6.75 -23.84 -0.85
C GLY A 111 -6.35 -24.70 0.36
N ALA A 112 -5.77 -25.88 0.10
CA ALA A 112 -5.33 -26.79 1.14
C ALA A 112 -4.20 -26.19 2.02
N GLY A 113 -4.22 -26.50 3.31
CA GLY A 113 -3.24 -25.99 4.29
C GLY A 113 -3.43 -24.52 4.63
N ALA A 114 -2.43 -23.92 5.28
CA ALA A 114 -2.40 -22.50 5.58
C ALA A 114 -1.50 -21.76 4.59
N ALA A 115 -1.84 -20.51 4.27
CA ALA A 115 -1.00 -19.61 3.49
C ALA A 115 -0.93 -18.24 4.16
N THR A 116 0.22 -17.57 4.05
CA THR A 116 0.34 -16.20 4.52
C THR A 116 -0.37 -15.27 3.53
N GLY A 117 -1.34 -14.53 4.04
CA GLY A 117 -2.03 -13.49 3.29
C GLY A 117 -1.50 -12.11 3.66
N TYR A 118 -1.45 -11.24 2.67
CA TYR A 118 -1.13 -9.83 2.81
C TYR A 118 -2.28 -8.99 2.25
N ALA A 119 -2.67 -7.96 2.97
CA ALA A 119 -3.65 -7.01 2.47
C ALA A 119 -3.17 -5.58 2.71
N ALA A 120 -3.70 -4.64 1.95
CA ALA A 120 -3.42 -3.23 2.13
C ALA A 120 -4.65 -2.37 1.94
N MET A 121 -4.70 -1.28 2.70
CA MET A 121 -5.63 -0.17 2.49
C MET A 121 -4.87 1.12 2.27
N TRP A 122 -5.31 1.88 1.26
CA TRP A 122 -4.86 3.26 1.02
C TRP A 122 -5.91 4.17 1.59
N VAL A 123 -5.53 4.93 2.61
CA VAL A 123 -6.44 5.78 3.36
C VAL A 123 -5.95 7.21 3.42
N SER A 124 -6.87 8.16 3.38
CA SER A 124 -6.57 9.58 3.52
C SER A 124 -7.71 10.30 4.21
N PRO A 125 -7.45 11.26 5.11
CA PRO A 125 -8.49 12.13 5.60
C PRO A 125 -8.98 13.08 4.50
N ARG A 126 -8.12 13.42 3.56
CA ARG A 126 -8.45 14.26 2.41
C ARG A 126 -7.57 13.92 1.21
N ARG A 127 -8.19 13.64 0.08
CA ARG A 127 -7.46 13.44 -1.18
C ARG A 127 -6.76 14.74 -1.59
N VAL A 128 -5.46 14.64 -1.86
CA VAL A 128 -4.65 15.76 -2.35
C VAL A 128 -4.37 15.50 -3.83
N PRO A 129 -4.87 16.35 -4.73
CA PRO A 129 -4.60 16.17 -6.15
C PRO A 129 -3.11 16.34 -6.45
N ALA A 130 -2.66 15.73 -7.54
CA ALA A 130 -1.32 15.97 -8.05
C ALA A 130 -1.20 17.42 -8.54
N PRO A 131 -0.07 18.10 -8.30
CA PRO A 131 0.18 19.40 -8.91
C PRO A 131 0.30 19.24 -10.42
N SER A 132 -0.13 20.27 -11.16
CA SER A 132 0.05 20.35 -12.61
C SER A 132 1.50 20.70 -12.95
N GLY A 133 2.00 20.14 -14.05
CA GLY A 133 3.35 20.42 -14.55
C GLY A 133 3.91 19.26 -15.37
N PRO A 134 5.07 19.45 -16.01
CA PRO A 134 5.77 18.36 -16.68
C PRO A 134 6.14 17.26 -15.67
N ILE A 135 5.90 16.01 -16.04
CA ILE A 135 6.24 14.85 -15.23
C ILE A 135 7.56 14.27 -15.71
N TYR A 136 8.46 14.06 -14.77
CA TYR A 136 9.77 13.43 -14.98
C TYR A 136 9.78 12.11 -14.23
N THR A 137 9.95 10.99 -14.93
CA THR A 137 10.13 9.70 -14.28
C THR A 137 11.60 9.49 -13.94
N MET A 138 11.90 9.38 -12.67
CA MET A 138 13.24 9.16 -12.13
C MET A 138 13.39 7.71 -11.66
N ARG A 139 14.44 7.05 -12.12
CA ARG A 139 14.82 5.73 -11.61
C ARG A 139 15.68 5.90 -10.36
N CYS A 140 15.38 5.09 -9.36
CA CYS A 140 16.11 5.00 -8.11
C CYS A 140 16.34 3.53 -7.76
N THR A 141 17.33 3.25 -6.92
CA THR A 141 17.58 1.95 -6.33
C THR A 141 17.73 2.08 -4.82
N ALA A 142 17.56 0.98 -4.11
CA ALA A 142 17.88 0.87 -2.69
C ALA A 142 18.57 -0.48 -2.44
N SER A 143 19.24 -0.63 -1.32
CA SER A 143 19.78 -1.91 -0.87
C SER A 143 19.28 -2.15 0.56
N LEU A 144 18.63 -3.29 0.79
CA LEU A 144 18.07 -3.65 2.08
C LEU A 144 18.04 -5.16 2.26
N THR A 145 17.90 -5.59 3.51
CA THR A 145 17.66 -7.00 3.85
C THR A 145 16.25 -7.11 4.40
N LEU A 146 15.37 -7.71 3.63
CA LEU A 146 13.97 -7.89 4.02
C LEU A 146 13.82 -8.81 5.22
N THR A 147 12.74 -8.59 5.95
CA THR A 147 12.28 -9.44 7.05
C THR A 147 10.81 -9.74 6.82
N THR A 148 10.42 -11.00 6.97
CA THR A 148 9.05 -11.45 6.74
C THR A 148 8.04 -10.68 7.59
N SER A 149 6.98 -10.20 6.94
CA SER A 149 5.87 -9.45 7.55
C SER A 149 6.29 -8.22 8.38
N SER A 150 7.40 -7.58 7.97
CA SER A 150 7.93 -6.40 8.64
C SER A 150 8.38 -5.35 7.64
N TRP A 151 8.19 -4.07 8.01
CA TRP A 151 8.69 -2.95 7.22
C TRP A 151 10.19 -2.77 7.43
N VAL A 152 10.95 -2.74 6.35
CA VAL A 152 12.40 -2.48 6.36
C VAL A 152 12.69 -1.23 5.56
N GLY A 153 13.38 -0.26 6.19
CA GLY A 153 13.70 1.03 5.58
C GLY A 153 15.07 1.07 4.91
N ALA A 154 15.16 1.82 3.82
CA ALA A 154 16.41 2.13 3.14
C ALA A 154 16.39 3.53 2.52
N THR A 155 17.58 4.06 2.24
CA THR A 155 17.76 5.31 1.49
C THR A 155 17.65 5.02 -0.01
N LEU A 156 16.92 5.87 -0.73
CA LEU A 156 16.90 5.82 -2.19
C LEU A 156 18.17 6.45 -2.78
N THR A 157 18.77 5.75 -3.71
CA THR A 157 19.86 6.26 -4.56
C THR A 157 19.28 6.61 -5.92
N PHE A 158 19.34 7.86 -6.30
CA PHE A 158 18.85 8.37 -7.57
C PHE A 158 19.89 8.14 -8.67
N ASP A 159 19.50 7.61 -9.81
CA ASP A 159 20.40 7.35 -10.94
C ASP A 159 20.93 8.67 -11.57
N GLN A 160 20.23 9.78 -11.36
CA GLN A 160 20.60 11.09 -11.88
C GLN A 160 20.46 12.17 -10.81
N ILE A 161 21.27 13.20 -10.90
CA ILE A 161 21.21 14.35 -10.01
C ILE A 161 20.00 15.20 -10.41
N LEU A 162 19.08 15.40 -9.46
CA LEU A 162 17.96 16.31 -9.64
C LEU A 162 18.48 17.77 -9.62
N PRO A 163 18.01 18.63 -10.55
CA PRO A 163 18.25 20.07 -10.45
C PRO A 163 17.73 20.62 -9.11
N PHE A 164 18.38 21.68 -8.64
CA PHE A 164 17.96 22.35 -7.41
C PHE A 164 16.49 22.75 -7.46
N GLY A 165 15.74 22.47 -6.38
CA GLY A 165 14.33 22.81 -6.26
C GLY A 165 13.56 21.80 -5.42
N ARG A 166 12.25 22.04 -5.32
CA ARG A 166 11.29 21.20 -4.63
C ARG A 166 10.49 20.36 -5.63
N TYR A 167 10.28 19.10 -5.29
CA TYR A 167 9.60 18.12 -6.13
C TYR A 167 8.41 17.52 -5.40
N SER A 168 7.31 17.34 -6.13
CA SER A 168 6.17 16.52 -5.69
C SER A 168 6.26 15.16 -6.36
N VAL A 169 6.15 14.09 -5.58
CA VAL A 169 5.99 12.73 -6.09
C VAL A 169 4.52 12.54 -6.45
N VAL A 170 4.25 12.26 -7.71
CA VAL A 170 2.89 12.08 -8.26
C VAL A 170 2.64 10.68 -8.79
N GLY A 171 3.61 9.80 -8.65
CA GLY A 171 3.49 8.40 -8.99
C GLY A 171 4.70 7.59 -8.53
N MET A 172 4.47 6.31 -8.37
CA MET A 172 5.49 5.38 -7.93
C MET A 172 5.27 4.01 -8.55
N HIS A 173 6.36 3.34 -8.87
CA HIS A 173 6.40 1.92 -9.25
C HIS A 173 7.59 1.27 -8.60
N VAL A 174 7.44 0.08 -8.05
CA VAL A 174 8.50 -0.65 -7.37
C VAL A 174 8.55 -2.09 -7.85
N THR A 175 9.74 -2.55 -8.20
CA THR A 175 10.02 -3.96 -8.47
C THR A 175 10.98 -4.50 -7.43
N CYS A 176 10.64 -5.63 -6.83
CA CYS A 176 11.45 -6.34 -5.84
C CYS A 176 10.96 -7.79 -5.79
N ASN A 177 11.85 -8.77 -5.62
CA ASN A 177 11.42 -10.19 -5.66
C ASN A 177 10.59 -10.56 -4.43
N ASP A 178 11.12 -10.34 -3.24
CA ASP A 178 10.52 -10.78 -1.97
C ASP A 178 9.75 -9.65 -1.27
N GLY A 179 9.33 -8.63 -2.04
CA GLY A 179 8.57 -7.48 -1.54
C GLY A 179 7.08 -7.57 -1.86
N VAL A 180 6.24 -7.17 -0.93
CA VAL A 180 4.77 -7.16 -1.07
C VAL A 180 4.24 -5.75 -1.30
N TYR A 181 4.62 -4.84 -0.43
CA TYR A 181 4.25 -3.43 -0.50
C TYR A 181 5.47 -2.55 -0.25
N ALA A 182 5.49 -1.40 -0.90
CA ALA A 182 6.50 -0.38 -0.69
C ALA A 182 5.86 0.96 -0.39
N ARG A 183 6.47 1.76 0.49
CA ARG A 183 6.00 3.09 0.85
C ARG A 183 7.16 4.07 1.00
N LEU A 184 6.87 5.34 0.73
CA LEU A 184 7.86 6.40 0.85
C LEU A 184 7.87 6.99 2.26
N THR A 185 9.06 7.41 2.68
CA THR A 185 9.29 8.20 3.89
C THR A 185 9.86 9.56 3.48
N PHE A 186 9.27 10.63 3.98
CA PHE A 186 9.73 11.98 3.66
C PHE A 186 10.37 12.63 4.89
N PRO A 187 11.58 13.22 4.78
CA PRO A 187 12.18 13.96 5.86
C PRO A 187 11.25 15.07 6.38
N GLY A 188 11.02 15.10 7.69
CA GLY A 188 10.13 16.07 8.33
C GLY A 188 8.63 15.84 8.16
N GLN A 189 8.21 14.80 7.44
CA GLN A 189 6.80 14.43 7.23
C GLN A 189 6.53 13.02 7.79
N THR A 190 6.56 12.89 9.10
CA THR A 190 6.43 11.56 9.74
C THR A 190 5.00 11.01 9.76
N GLN A 191 3.99 11.83 9.44
CA GLN A 191 2.57 11.47 9.54
C GLN A 191 2.03 10.71 8.31
N TYR A 192 2.77 10.66 7.22
CA TYR A 192 2.30 10.06 5.97
C TYR A 192 3.31 9.04 5.43
N ARG A 193 2.79 7.91 5.00
CA ARG A 193 3.54 6.80 4.40
C ARG A 193 2.81 6.34 3.14
N PRO A 194 2.83 7.14 2.07
CA PRO A 194 2.21 6.77 0.81
C PRO A 194 2.99 5.65 0.14
N GLY A 195 2.29 4.74 -0.49
CA GLY A 195 2.95 3.57 -1.08
C GLY A 195 2.14 2.91 -2.18
N VAL A 196 2.70 1.82 -2.69
CA VAL A 196 2.15 1.04 -3.80
C VAL A 196 2.38 -0.46 -3.53
N PRO A 197 1.64 -1.37 -4.21
CA PRO A 197 2.04 -2.77 -4.27
C PRO A 197 3.40 -2.89 -4.95
N VAL A 198 4.19 -3.85 -4.53
CA VAL A 198 5.44 -4.22 -5.20
C VAL A 198 5.12 -5.20 -6.32
N VAL A 199 5.85 -5.11 -7.41
CA VAL A 199 5.79 -6.05 -8.52
C VAL A 199 7.03 -6.93 -8.48
N GLU A 200 6.86 -8.24 -8.53
CA GLU A 200 7.98 -9.16 -8.65
C GLU A 200 8.72 -8.95 -9.97
N THR A 201 10.04 -9.08 -9.95
CA THR A 201 10.88 -8.87 -11.15
C THR A 201 10.63 -9.91 -12.24
N THR A 202 10.12 -11.08 -11.87
CA THR A 202 9.72 -12.16 -12.79
C THR A 202 8.23 -12.15 -13.08
N GLY A 203 7.47 -11.23 -12.45
CA GLY A 203 6.01 -11.15 -12.56
C GLY A 203 5.58 -10.49 -13.86
N GLU A 204 4.43 -10.93 -14.36
CA GLU A 204 3.82 -10.39 -15.58
C GLU A 204 3.05 -9.08 -15.33
N TYR A 205 3.04 -8.58 -14.08
CA TYR A 205 2.21 -7.47 -13.66
C TYR A 205 2.97 -6.16 -13.62
N ILE A 206 2.38 -5.17 -14.28
CA ILE A 206 2.77 -3.77 -14.16
C ILE A 206 1.87 -3.14 -13.09
N ASN A 207 2.42 -2.31 -12.21
CA ASN A 207 1.59 -1.54 -11.29
C ASN A 207 0.46 -0.83 -12.03
N PRO A 208 -0.77 -0.87 -11.49
CA PRO A 208 -1.89 -0.23 -12.14
C PRO A 208 -1.57 1.22 -12.50
N PRO A 209 -2.01 1.71 -13.66
CA PRO A 209 -1.84 3.12 -14.06
C PRO A 209 -2.33 4.10 -12.98
N ALA A 210 -3.23 3.65 -12.10
CA ALA A 210 -3.74 4.43 -10.98
C ALA A 210 -2.65 4.97 -10.03
N PHE A 211 -1.51 4.29 -9.89
CA PHE A 211 -0.40 4.74 -9.04
C PHE A 211 0.67 5.52 -9.79
N ARG A 212 0.44 5.84 -11.06
CA ARG A 212 1.39 6.54 -11.92
C ARG A 212 0.81 7.87 -12.41
N TYR A 213 1.69 8.78 -12.77
CA TYR A 213 1.39 10.01 -13.51
C TYR A 213 0.30 10.89 -12.88
N GLY A 214 0.20 10.92 -11.56
CA GLY A 214 -0.74 11.77 -10.83
C GLY A 214 -2.17 11.24 -10.73
N ALA A 215 -2.48 10.07 -11.29
CA ALA A 215 -3.84 9.52 -11.28
C ALA A 215 -4.37 9.27 -9.86
N PHE A 216 -3.51 8.84 -8.93
CA PHE A 216 -3.88 8.62 -7.52
C PHE A 216 -3.84 9.90 -6.67
N GLY A 217 -3.17 10.95 -7.16
CA GLY A 217 -2.92 12.19 -6.45
C GLY A 217 -1.45 12.34 -6.02
N SER A 218 -1.19 13.26 -5.09
CA SER A 218 0.16 13.50 -4.58
C SER A 218 0.55 12.48 -3.49
N PHE A 219 1.70 11.85 -3.65
CA PHE A 219 2.34 11.01 -2.64
C PHE A 219 3.03 11.84 -1.56
N GLY A 220 3.54 13.01 -1.90
CA GLY A 220 4.26 13.90 -1.00
C GLY A 220 5.22 14.79 -1.75
N SER A 221 5.99 15.59 -1.02
CA SER A 221 7.00 16.46 -1.62
C SER A 221 8.29 16.48 -0.82
N PHE A 222 9.39 16.73 -1.51
CA PHE A 222 10.73 16.80 -0.92
C PHE A 222 11.57 17.87 -1.61
N ASP A 223 12.56 18.38 -0.91
CA ASP A 223 13.60 19.21 -1.48
C ASP A 223 14.73 18.36 -2.03
N GLN A 224 15.35 18.76 -3.11
CA GLN A 224 16.43 18.01 -3.75
C GLN A 224 17.55 17.61 -2.77
N THR A 225 17.80 18.42 -1.74
CA THR A 225 18.81 18.15 -0.69
C THR A 225 18.31 17.21 0.43
N ALA A 226 17.01 16.91 0.48
CA ALA A 226 16.37 16.07 1.50
C ALA A 226 15.48 15.02 0.84
N GLN A 227 16.11 14.10 0.12
CA GLN A 227 15.45 13.08 -0.68
C GLN A 227 14.65 12.10 0.18
N PRO A 228 13.56 11.51 -0.35
CA PRO A 228 12.78 10.51 0.36
C PRO A 228 13.55 9.21 0.54
N GLY A 229 13.22 8.47 1.59
CA GLY A 229 13.55 7.07 1.74
C GLY A 229 12.41 6.16 1.29
N ILE A 230 12.65 4.86 1.36
CA ILE A 230 11.68 3.82 1.06
C ILE A 230 11.61 2.83 2.22
N GLU A 231 10.44 2.31 2.50
CA GLU A 231 10.23 1.14 3.34
C GLU A 231 9.53 0.06 2.50
N ILE A 232 10.04 -1.18 2.58
CA ILE A 232 9.45 -2.34 1.89
C ILE A 232 9.03 -3.37 2.92
N LEU A 233 7.82 -3.89 2.74
CA LEU A 233 7.29 -5.01 3.47
C LEU A 233 7.69 -6.29 2.74
N GLY A 234 8.43 -7.17 3.40
CA GLY A 234 8.83 -8.46 2.83
C GLY A 234 7.84 -9.58 3.11
N ASP A 235 7.70 -10.51 2.20
CA ASP A 235 7.06 -11.81 2.41
C ASP A 235 8.09 -12.88 2.79
N THR A 236 9.30 -12.75 2.30
CA THR A 236 10.45 -13.61 2.59
C THR A 236 11.61 -12.76 3.10
N ALA A 237 12.44 -13.35 3.95
CA ALA A 237 13.66 -12.68 4.42
C ALA A 237 14.80 -12.89 3.42
N GLY A 238 15.43 -11.80 2.99
CA GLY A 238 16.51 -11.86 2.02
C GLY A 238 17.13 -10.50 1.71
N ALA A 239 18.32 -10.51 1.10
CA ALA A 239 18.97 -9.29 0.63
C ALA A 239 18.41 -8.94 -0.77
N GLU A 240 17.88 -7.72 -0.89
CA GLU A 240 17.19 -7.24 -2.08
C GLU A 240 17.75 -5.89 -2.57
N THR A 241 17.64 -5.68 -3.87
CA THR A 241 17.98 -4.41 -4.52
C THR A 241 16.80 -3.95 -5.37
N PRO A 242 15.75 -3.39 -4.74
CA PRO A 242 14.57 -2.93 -5.44
C PRO A 242 14.90 -1.80 -6.42
N VAL A 243 14.18 -1.80 -7.54
CA VAL A 243 14.15 -0.70 -8.50
C VAL A 243 12.87 0.09 -8.29
N VAL A 244 13.02 1.40 -8.14
CA VAL A 244 11.93 2.33 -7.88
C VAL A 244 11.87 3.38 -8.97
N LEU A 245 10.71 3.53 -9.59
CA LEU A 245 10.44 4.63 -10.49
C LEU A 245 9.55 5.65 -9.76
N LEU A 246 9.99 6.89 -9.68
CA LEU A 246 9.24 8.01 -9.13
C LEU A 246 8.83 8.96 -10.25
N ASP A 247 7.54 9.24 -10.36
CA ASP A 247 7.04 10.30 -11.22
C ASP A 247 7.05 11.61 -10.43
N LEU A 248 7.83 12.57 -10.90
CA LEU A 248 8.13 13.82 -10.21
C LEU A 248 7.59 15.01 -11.00
N VAL A 249 7.00 15.97 -10.29
CA VAL A 249 6.69 17.30 -10.80
C VAL A 249 7.51 18.31 -10.01
N LYS A 250 8.29 19.15 -10.68
CA LYS A 250 9.00 20.26 -10.02
C LYS A 250 7.98 21.35 -9.66
N VAL A 251 7.91 21.73 -8.38
CA VAL A 251 6.91 22.66 -7.84
C VAL A 251 7.50 23.99 -7.36
N ALA A 252 8.81 24.07 -7.18
CA ALA A 252 9.56 25.29 -6.86
C ALA A 252 11.06 25.11 -7.19
#